data_cf579e3080c0b21e2eb16fc1b6847bfb
#
_entry.id   cf579e3080c0b21e2eb16fc1b6847bfb
#
_cell.length_a   1.000
_cell.length_b   1.000
_cell.length_c   1.000
_cell.angle_alpha   90.00
_cell.angle_beta   90.00
_cell.angle_gamma   90.00
#
_symmetry.space_group_name_H-M   'P 1'
#
loop_
_entity.id
_entity.type
_entity.pdbx_description
1 polymer ?
#
loop_
_entity_poly.entity_id
_entity_poly.type
_entity_poly.pdbx_seq_one_letter_code
_entity_poly.pdbx_strand_id
1 'polypeptide(L)'
;MPALAYIVPDQCRDMHGLSNPLAPCGGASNTDDNDVKRGDDETGWLVDGIMGSTMWEHGRNAIFVVFDEGNGPLTCNYDPDHRVDTAPGSLLPAAKCYNPANFNDRVVFIAITNYGVRGVKDTRFHSHFSLLKTLEAAFGLSYLGHAADVTTNTLAPLLAPARED
;
A
#
# COMPACT_ATOMS: atom_id res chain seq x y z
N MET A 1 7.88 -20.23 7.93
CA MET A 1 7.14 -18.97 7.74
C MET A 1 6.15 -19.13 6.60
N PRO A 2 4.99 -18.42 6.60
CA PRO A 2 4.11 -18.39 5.45
C PRO A 2 4.82 -17.73 4.26
N ALA A 3 4.43 -18.10 3.03
CA ALA A 3 4.96 -17.48 1.82
C ALA A 3 4.49 -16.02 1.64
N LEU A 4 3.37 -15.67 2.27
CA LEU A 4 2.82 -14.33 2.36
C LEU A 4 2.32 -14.08 3.78
N ALA A 5 2.66 -12.94 4.35
CA ALA A 5 2.08 -12.43 5.59
C ALA A 5 1.48 -11.06 5.34
N TYR A 6 0.28 -10.83 5.86
CA TYR A 6 -0.39 -9.53 5.83
C TYR A 6 -0.49 -9.04 7.27
N ILE A 7 0.14 -7.91 7.54
CA ILE A 7 0.22 -7.32 8.89
C ILE A 7 -0.56 -6.01 8.86
N VAL A 8 -1.55 -5.90 9.72
CA VAL A 8 -2.35 -4.68 9.90
C VAL A 8 -2.13 -4.21 11.32
N PRO A 9 -1.62 -2.99 11.54
CA PRO A 9 -1.49 -2.42 12.86
C PRO A 9 -2.87 -2.15 13.48
N ASP A 10 -2.89 -1.98 14.79
CA ASP A 10 -4.08 -1.51 15.48
C ASP A 10 -4.30 -0.01 15.24
N GLN A 11 -5.50 0.50 15.57
CA GLN A 11 -5.87 1.90 15.38
C GLN A 11 -5.00 2.91 16.16
N CYS A 12 -4.18 2.45 17.10
CA CYS A 12 -3.23 3.33 17.77
C CYS A 12 -1.92 3.51 16.99
N ARG A 13 -1.68 2.65 15.98
CA ARG A 13 -0.42 2.54 15.24
C ARG A 13 -0.59 2.55 13.72
N ASP A 14 -1.82 2.72 13.25
CA ASP A 14 -2.14 2.79 11.82
C ASP A 14 -1.97 4.20 11.21
N MET A 15 -1.54 5.17 12.02
CA MET A 15 -1.39 6.60 11.66
C MET A 15 -2.72 7.33 11.39
N HIS A 16 -3.87 6.65 11.54
CA HIS A 16 -5.18 7.27 11.42
C HIS A 16 -5.61 7.97 12.71
N GLY A 17 -5.29 7.35 13.83
CA GLY A 17 -5.64 7.81 15.16
C GLY A 17 -7.06 7.45 15.58
N LEU A 18 -7.31 7.59 16.87
CA LEU A 18 -8.60 7.38 17.49
C LEU A 18 -9.14 8.69 18.05
N SER A 19 -10.32 9.10 17.59
CA SER A 19 -11.03 10.27 18.13
C SER A 19 -11.59 10.06 19.55
N ASN A 20 -11.39 8.89 20.13
CA ASN A 20 -11.93 8.55 21.45
C ASN A 20 -10.93 8.89 22.56
N PRO A 21 -11.23 9.86 23.45
CA PRO A 21 -10.34 10.22 24.57
C PRO A 21 -10.14 9.10 25.60
N LEU A 22 -10.95 8.05 25.55
CA LEU A 22 -10.84 6.87 26.41
C LEU A 22 -10.01 5.74 25.76
N ALA A 23 -9.48 5.98 24.57
CA ALA A 23 -8.67 4.99 23.89
C ALA A 23 -7.34 4.76 24.62
N PRO A 24 -6.87 3.50 24.67
CA PRO A 24 -5.63 3.15 25.38
C PRO A 24 -4.38 3.85 24.82
N CYS A 25 -4.47 4.42 23.64
CA CYS A 25 -3.38 5.18 23.01
C CYS A 25 -3.35 6.67 23.41
N GLY A 26 -4.22 7.14 24.30
CA GLY A 26 -4.18 8.50 24.83
C GLY A 26 -4.47 9.60 23.82
N GLY A 27 -5.21 9.27 22.77
CA GLY A 27 -5.45 10.16 21.65
C GLY A 27 -6.34 11.35 21.99
N ALA A 28 -5.87 12.55 21.74
CA ALA A 28 -6.63 13.76 21.84
C ALA A 28 -7.03 14.34 20.50
N SER A 29 -6.51 13.94 19.37
CA SER A 29 -6.98 14.36 18.06
C SER A 29 -6.37 13.53 16.92
N ASN A 30 -7.13 13.35 15.85
CA ASN A 30 -6.75 12.68 14.60
C ASN A 30 -5.69 13.45 13.78
N THR A 31 -5.02 14.40 14.35
CA THR A 31 -4.05 15.26 13.66
C THR A 31 -2.76 15.40 14.45
N ASP A 32 -2.57 14.52 15.44
CA ASP A 32 -1.42 14.64 16.31
C ASP A 32 -0.21 13.95 15.65
N ASP A 33 0.90 14.67 15.55
CA ASP A 33 2.21 14.13 15.14
C ASP A 33 2.58 12.85 15.91
N ASN A 34 1.98 12.65 17.08
CA ASN A 34 2.14 11.44 17.88
C ASN A 34 1.54 10.19 17.25
N ASP A 35 0.45 10.28 16.46
CA ASP A 35 -0.17 9.12 15.82
C ASP A 35 0.71 8.65 14.65
N VAL A 36 1.19 9.60 13.86
CA VAL A 36 2.16 9.33 12.79
C VAL A 36 3.44 8.74 13.38
N LYS A 37 3.94 9.33 14.48
CA LYS A 37 5.15 8.83 15.13
C LYS A 37 4.98 7.41 15.66
N ARG A 38 3.85 7.07 16.28
CA ARG A 38 3.59 5.71 16.77
C ARG A 38 3.55 4.69 15.64
N GLY A 39 2.91 5.05 14.52
CA GLY A 39 2.88 4.18 13.35
C GLY A 39 4.25 4.04 12.69
N ASP A 40 5.04 5.11 12.66
CA ASP A 40 6.42 5.07 12.16
C ASP A 40 7.31 4.18 13.04
N ASP A 41 7.25 4.36 14.36
CA ASP A 41 7.99 3.54 15.33
C ASP A 41 7.61 2.04 15.20
N GLU A 42 6.31 1.71 15.05
CA GLU A 42 5.84 0.34 14.87
C GLU A 42 6.29 -0.25 13.53
N THR A 43 6.16 0.53 12.46
CA THR A 43 6.60 0.12 11.13
C THR A 43 8.10 -0.14 11.11
N GLY A 44 8.89 0.76 11.72
CA GLY A 44 10.34 0.60 11.86
C GLY A 44 10.69 -0.66 12.63
N TRP A 45 10.05 -0.89 13.77
CA TRP A 45 10.27 -2.10 14.60
C TRP A 45 9.93 -3.40 13.83
N LEU A 46 8.80 -3.43 13.10
CA LEU A 46 8.41 -4.58 12.29
C LEU A 46 9.41 -4.85 11.15
N VAL A 47 9.78 -3.80 10.41
CA VAL A 47 10.73 -3.90 9.30
C VAL A 47 12.10 -4.37 9.80
N ASP A 48 12.62 -3.78 10.87
CA ASP A 48 13.90 -4.16 11.46
C ASP A 48 13.88 -5.61 11.96
N GLY A 49 12.79 -6.03 12.62
CA GLY A 49 12.61 -7.39 13.09
C GLY A 49 12.58 -8.41 11.96
N ILE A 50 11.90 -8.11 10.84
CA ILE A 50 11.86 -8.97 9.66
C ILE A 50 13.24 -9.01 8.99
N MET A 51 13.87 -7.85 8.78
CA MET A 51 15.17 -7.76 8.13
C MET A 51 16.30 -8.38 8.96
N GLY A 52 16.20 -8.36 10.27
CA GLY A 52 17.13 -9.02 11.19
C GLY A 52 16.92 -10.53 11.33
N SER A 53 15.90 -11.11 10.69
CA SER A 53 15.62 -12.54 10.79
C SER A 53 16.49 -13.35 9.82
N THR A 54 16.80 -14.59 10.19
CA THR A 54 17.49 -15.55 9.30
C THR A 54 16.72 -15.84 8.02
N MET A 55 15.40 -15.68 8.04
CA MET A 55 14.55 -15.83 6.85
C MET A 55 14.82 -14.74 5.81
N TRP A 56 15.15 -13.53 6.25
CA TRP A 56 15.47 -12.43 5.35
C TRP A 56 16.76 -12.67 4.58
N GLU A 57 17.70 -13.39 5.16
CA GLU A 57 19.00 -13.71 4.53
C GLU A 57 18.88 -14.78 3.44
N HIS A 58 17.80 -15.55 3.43
CA HIS A 58 17.62 -16.68 2.52
C HIS A 58 16.51 -16.43 1.49
N GLY A 59 16.83 -16.71 0.22
CA GLY A 59 15.88 -16.55 -0.87
C GLY A 59 15.68 -15.09 -1.27
N ARG A 60 14.57 -14.82 -1.99
CA ARG A 60 14.19 -13.49 -2.45
C ARG A 60 12.97 -13.04 -1.67
N ASN A 61 13.18 -12.04 -0.81
CA ASN A 61 12.16 -11.53 0.08
C ASN A 61 11.84 -10.06 -0.24
N ALA A 62 10.60 -9.68 -0.03
CA ALA A 62 10.13 -8.32 -0.15
C ALA A 62 9.20 -7.97 1.01
N ILE A 63 9.31 -6.75 1.52
CA ILE A 63 8.36 -6.12 2.42
C ILE A 63 7.70 -4.99 1.63
N PHE A 64 6.39 -4.92 1.67
CA PHE A 64 5.63 -3.79 1.16
C PHE A 64 5.04 -3.02 2.33
N VAL A 65 5.36 -1.74 2.41
CA VAL A 65 4.67 -0.79 3.30
C VAL A 65 3.72 0.00 2.44
N VAL A 66 2.43 -0.10 2.73
CA VAL A 66 1.39 0.49 1.90
C VAL A 66 0.28 1.05 2.79
N PHE A 67 -0.19 2.25 2.47
CA PHE A 67 -1.36 2.85 3.10
C PHE A 67 -2.61 2.44 2.34
N ASP A 68 -3.70 2.27 3.04
CA ASP A 68 -4.99 1.87 2.49
C ASP A 68 -5.66 3.01 1.73
N GLU A 69 -5.59 4.24 2.26
CA GLU A 69 -6.20 5.43 1.69
C GLU A 69 -5.34 6.68 1.85
N GLY A 70 -5.63 7.70 1.04
CA GLY A 70 -5.08 9.03 1.17
C GLY A 70 -6.06 9.97 1.87
N ASN A 71 -5.72 11.27 1.92
CA ASN A 71 -6.58 12.30 2.50
C ASN A 71 -7.57 12.87 1.45
N GLY A 72 -8.15 12.01 0.63
CA GLY A 72 -9.12 12.38 -0.40
C GLY A 72 -10.58 12.27 0.06
N PRO A 73 -11.53 12.78 -0.71
CA PRO A 73 -12.93 12.53 -0.43
C PRO A 73 -13.19 11.01 -0.59
N LEU A 74 -13.54 10.35 0.50
CA LEU A 74 -13.81 8.92 0.65
C LEU A 74 -14.91 8.34 -0.27
N THR A 75 -15.37 9.11 -1.25
CA THR A 75 -16.55 8.81 -2.06
C THR A 75 -16.21 8.34 -3.48
N CYS A 76 -14.94 8.22 -3.81
CA CYS A 76 -14.53 7.89 -5.16
C CYS A 76 -13.53 6.74 -5.15
N ASN A 77 -13.98 5.56 -5.53
CA ASN A 77 -13.07 4.47 -5.88
C ASN A 77 -12.44 4.78 -7.24
N TYR A 78 -11.13 4.95 -7.26
CA TYR A 78 -10.40 5.21 -8.48
C TYR A 78 -10.06 3.90 -9.19
N ASP A 79 -10.56 3.76 -10.40
CA ASP A 79 -10.22 2.67 -11.31
C ASP A 79 -9.03 3.11 -12.20
N PRO A 80 -7.98 2.28 -12.38
CA PRO A 80 -6.86 2.58 -13.26
C PRO A 80 -7.27 2.86 -14.71
N ASP A 81 -8.43 2.39 -15.15
CA ASP A 81 -9.01 2.68 -16.46
C ASP A 81 -9.80 3.99 -16.51
N HIS A 82 -9.74 4.80 -15.45
CA HIS A 82 -10.58 6.00 -15.29
C HIS A 82 -12.08 5.69 -15.24
N ARG A 83 -12.44 4.44 -15.04
CA ARG A 83 -13.81 4.05 -14.77
C ARG A 83 -14.07 4.23 -13.29
N VAL A 84 -15.03 5.03 -12.99
CA VAL A 84 -15.57 5.14 -11.65
C VAL A 84 -16.26 3.82 -11.34
N ASP A 85 -15.85 3.16 -10.29
CA ASP A 85 -16.64 2.08 -9.74
C ASP A 85 -17.96 2.69 -9.26
N THR A 86 -19.00 2.51 -10.08
CA THR A 86 -20.37 2.89 -9.74
C THR A 86 -20.94 1.85 -8.80
N ALA A 87 -20.24 1.57 -7.68
CA ALA A 87 -20.82 0.74 -6.63
C ALA A 87 -22.20 1.27 -6.29
N PRO A 88 -23.20 0.39 -6.11
CA PRO A 88 -24.54 0.80 -5.73
C PRO A 88 -24.47 1.65 -4.47
N GLY A 89 -24.76 2.94 -4.57
CA GLY A 89 -24.67 3.90 -3.46
C GLY A 89 -23.65 5.02 -3.64
N SER A 90 -22.83 5.03 -4.68
CA SER A 90 -21.96 6.18 -4.99
C SER A 90 -22.82 7.38 -5.37
N LEU A 91 -22.74 8.45 -4.56
CA LEU A 91 -23.54 9.66 -4.73
C LEU A 91 -22.92 10.67 -5.70
N LEU A 92 -21.73 10.39 -6.25
CA LEU A 92 -21.03 11.35 -7.11
C LEU A 92 -20.97 10.90 -8.57
N PRO A 93 -21.23 11.82 -9.51
CA PRO A 93 -21.04 11.54 -10.92
C PRO A 93 -19.58 11.19 -11.21
N ALA A 94 -19.37 10.20 -12.06
CA ALA A 94 -18.07 9.71 -12.51
C ALA A 94 -17.04 10.81 -12.81
N ALA A 95 -17.48 11.88 -13.47
CA ALA A 95 -16.61 13.00 -13.87
C ALA A 95 -16.04 13.82 -12.70
N LYS A 96 -16.55 13.68 -11.48
CA LYS A 96 -16.05 14.41 -10.31
C LYS A 96 -15.03 13.63 -9.49
N CYS A 97 -14.95 12.33 -9.69
CA CYS A 97 -14.04 11.46 -8.95
C CYS A 97 -12.63 11.46 -9.54
N TYR A 98 -12.52 11.72 -10.84
CA TYR A 98 -11.23 11.84 -11.50
C TYR A 98 -10.84 13.32 -11.62
N ASN A 99 -9.91 13.74 -10.80
CA ASN A 99 -9.18 14.97 -11.03
C ASN A 99 -7.67 14.68 -10.92
N PRO A 100 -6.95 14.59 -12.04
CA PRO A 100 -5.51 14.34 -12.03
C PRO A 100 -4.71 15.43 -11.31
N ALA A 101 -5.32 16.59 -11.05
CA ALA A 101 -4.73 17.66 -10.25
C ALA A 101 -4.97 17.48 -8.73
N ASN A 102 -5.93 16.68 -8.34
CA ASN A 102 -6.23 16.36 -6.94
C ASN A 102 -5.68 14.98 -6.60
N PHE A 103 -4.39 14.89 -6.37
CA PHE A 103 -3.71 13.68 -5.88
C PHE A 103 -4.03 13.39 -4.39
N ASN A 104 -5.19 13.79 -3.92
CA ASN A 104 -5.55 13.65 -2.50
C ASN A 104 -5.70 12.20 -2.06
N ASP A 105 -5.84 11.27 -3.02
CA ASP A 105 -5.92 9.84 -2.75
C ASP A 105 -4.61 9.09 -3.07
N ARG A 106 -3.53 9.82 -3.18
CA ARG A 106 -2.22 9.23 -3.38
C ARG A 106 -1.70 8.66 -2.07
N VAL A 107 -1.52 7.35 -2.03
CA VAL A 107 -0.99 6.64 -0.88
C VAL A 107 0.53 6.46 -0.96
N VAL A 108 1.15 6.31 0.21
CA VAL A 108 2.54 5.89 0.32
C VAL A 108 2.64 4.42 -0.06
N PHE A 109 3.61 4.09 -0.90
CA PHE A 109 3.97 2.73 -1.24
C PHE A 109 5.49 2.57 -1.27
N ILE A 110 6.01 1.70 -0.42
CA ILE A 110 7.45 1.42 -0.32
C ILE A 110 7.67 -0.08 -0.50
N ALA A 111 8.61 -0.46 -1.36
CA ALA A 111 9.07 -1.83 -1.50
C ALA A 111 10.50 -1.93 -0.95
N ILE A 112 10.70 -2.80 0.03
CA ILE A 112 11.98 -3.14 0.62
C ILE A 112 12.31 -4.58 0.21
N THR A 113 13.45 -4.81 -0.41
CA THR A 113 13.84 -6.12 -0.89
C THR A 113 15.24 -6.49 -0.37
N ASN A 114 15.52 -7.76 -0.17
CA ASN A 114 16.87 -8.25 0.15
C ASN A 114 17.71 -8.48 -1.11
N TYR A 115 17.20 -8.14 -2.30
CA TYR A 115 17.83 -8.35 -3.59
C TYR A 115 17.54 -7.17 -4.54
N GLY A 116 18.18 -7.17 -5.71
CA GLY A 116 17.87 -6.22 -6.78
C GLY A 116 18.47 -4.83 -6.61
N VAL A 117 18.08 -3.92 -7.50
CA VAL A 117 18.56 -2.55 -7.56
C VAL A 117 17.94 -1.71 -6.45
N ARG A 118 18.73 -0.80 -5.87
CA ARG A 118 18.27 0.13 -4.83
C ARG A 118 17.82 1.46 -5.44
N GLY A 119 16.93 2.16 -4.74
CA GLY A 119 16.49 3.50 -5.10
C GLY A 119 15.63 3.56 -6.38
N VAL A 120 15.05 2.44 -6.79
CA VAL A 120 14.14 2.40 -7.94
C VAL A 120 12.89 3.21 -7.65
N LYS A 121 12.48 4.04 -8.61
CA LYS A 121 11.24 4.79 -8.59
C LYS A 121 10.40 4.37 -9.80
N ASP A 122 9.20 3.88 -9.56
CA ASP A 122 8.23 3.62 -10.62
C ASP A 122 7.24 4.79 -10.67
N THR A 123 7.23 5.51 -11.78
CA THR A 123 6.38 6.69 -11.98
C THR A 123 5.11 6.39 -12.76
N ARG A 124 4.91 5.14 -13.16
CA ARG A 124 3.66 4.72 -13.79
C ARG A 124 2.53 4.78 -12.79
N PHE A 125 1.32 4.85 -13.30
CA PHE A 125 0.15 4.77 -12.44
C PHE A 125 0.04 3.38 -11.81
N HIS A 126 -0.20 3.38 -10.49
CA HIS A 126 -0.45 2.18 -9.70
C HIS A 126 -1.64 2.39 -8.77
N SER A 127 -2.29 1.30 -8.42
CA SER A 127 -3.35 1.23 -7.41
C SER A 127 -3.14 -0.01 -6.54
N HIS A 128 -4.00 -0.24 -5.56
CA HIS A 128 -3.98 -1.48 -4.78
C HIS A 128 -4.16 -2.73 -5.66
N PHE A 129 -4.86 -2.62 -6.80
CA PHE A 129 -4.93 -3.72 -7.77
C PHE A 129 -3.58 -4.05 -8.39
N SER A 130 -2.66 -3.10 -8.46
CA SER A 130 -1.29 -3.35 -8.93
C SER A 130 -0.52 -4.25 -7.95
N LEU A 131 -0.71 -4.06 -6.65
CA LEU A 131 -0.15 -4.94 -5.63
C LEU A 131 -0.78 -6.34 -5.72
N LEU A 132 -2.11 -6.43 -5.79
CA LEU A 132 -2.82 -7.70 -5.94
C LEU A 132 -2.31 -8.46 -7.18
N LYS A 133 -2.30 -7.81 -8.34
CA LYS A 133 -1.79 -8.40 -9.60
C LYS A 133 -0.34 -8.91 -9.46
N THR A 134 0.49 -8.16 -8.75
CA THR A 134 1.89 -8.53 -8.53
C THR A 134 2.00 -9.78 -7.65
N LEU A 135 1.22 -9.86 -6.59
CA LEU A 135 1.17 -11.04 -5.71
C LEU A 135 0.62 -12.26 -6.46
N GLU A 136 -0.47 -12.10 -7.18
CA GLU A 136 -1.06 -13.18 -7.97
C GLU A 136 -0.07 -13.71 -9.02
N ALA A 137 0.63 -12.82 -9.72
CA ALA A 137 1.67 -13.22 -10.66
C ALA A 137 2.83 -13.97 -9.96
N ALA A 138 3.26 -13.51 -8.79
CA ALA A 138 4.34 -14.13 -8.04
C ALA A 138 3.99 -15.56 -7.57
N PHE A 139 2.72 -15.82 -7.29
CA PHE A 139 2.24 -17.12 -6.86
C PHE A 139 1.65 -17.98 -8.00
N GLY A 140 1.69 -17.50 -9.26
CA GLY A 140 1.15 -18.21 -10.41
C GLY A 140 -0.37 -18.36 -10.37
N LEU A 141 -1.06 -17.41 -9.75
CA LEU A 141 -2.51 -17.39 -9.61
C LEU A 141 -3.16 -16.65 -10.79
N SER A 142 -4.44 -16.94 -11.02
CA SER A 142 -5.27 -16.16 -11.94
C SER A 142 -5.60 -14.80 -11.34
N TYR A 143 -5.64 -13.76 -12.17
CA TYR A 143 -5.95 -12.41 -11.72
C TYR A 143 -7.42 -12.24 -11.39
N LEU A 144 -7.73 -11.55 -10.30
CA LEU A 144 -9.08 -11.29 -9.79
C LEU A 144 -9.50 -9.85 -10.07
N GLY A 145 -10.77 -9.64 -10.41
CA GLY A 145 -11.36 -8.32 -10.58
C GLY A 145 -10.51 -7.39 -11.44
N HIS A 146 -10.28 -6.17 -10.98
CA HIS A 146 -9.47 -5.16 -11.69
C HIS A 146 -7.96 -5.47 -11.74
N ALA A 147 -7.47 -6.45 -11.01
CA ALA A 147 -6.12 -6.96 -11.21
C ALA A 147 -5.97 -7.63 -12.59
N ALA A 148 -7.07 -8.16 -13.16
CA ALA A 148 -7.10 -8.76 -14.49
C ALA A 148 -7.08 -7.72 -15.63
N ASP A 149 -7.38 -6.45 -15.35
CA ASP A 149 -7.43 -5.42 -16.39
C ASP A 149 -6.06 -5.24 -17.05
N VAL A 150 -6.07 -5.08 -18.37
CA VAL A 150 -4.83 -4.95 -19.15
C VAL A 150 -4.06 -3.67 -18.84
N THR A 151 -4.75 -2.66 -18.34
CA THR A 151 -4.19 -1.36 -17.96
C THR A 151 -3.61 -1.37 -16.54
N THR A 152 -3.95 -2.36 -15.71
CA THR A 152 -3.38 -2.50 -14.37
C THR A 152 -1.93 -2.94 -14.47
N ASN A 153 -1.02 -2.04 -14.09
CA ASN A 153 0.41 -2.31 -14.07
C ASN A 153 0.79 -3.22 -12.90
N THR A 154 1.80 -4.08 -13.08
CA THR A 154 2.44 -4.76 -11.94
C THR A 154 3.53 -3.89 -11.33
N LEU A 155 3.91 -4.18 -10.10
CA LEU A 155 5.05 -3.57 -9.38
C LEU A 155 6.39 -4.27 -9.70
N ALA A 156 6.43 -5.08 -10.75
CA ALA A 156 7.61 -5.83 -11.16
C ALA A 156 8.90 -4.99 -11.28
N PRO A 157 8.89 -3.72 -11.74
CA PRO A 157 10.09 -2.91 -11.76
C PRO A 157 10.73 -2.67 -10.40
N LEU A 158 9.93 -2.62 -9.32
CA LEU A 158 10.44 -2.48 -7.95
C LEU A 158 11.07 -3.77 -7.43
N LEU A 159 10.78 -4.90 -8.07
CA LEU A 159 11.19 -6.25 -7.68
C LEU A 159 12.21 -6.84 -8.66
N ALA A 160 12.68 -6.07 -9.62
CA ALA A 160 13.61 -6.55 -10.62
C ALA A 160 14.98 -6.91 -9.98
N PRO A 161 15.59 -8.03 -10.38
CA PRO A 161 16.96 -8.32 -9.98
C PRO A 161 17.92 -7.25 -10.51
N ALA A 162 19.08 -7.09 -9.86
CA ALA A 162 20.15 -6.32 -10.46
C ALA A 162 20.49 -6.94 -11.84
N ARG A 163 20.74 -6.09 -12.84
CA ARG A 163 21.25 -6.58 -14.11
C ARG A 163 22.63 -7.16 -13.86
N GLU A 164 22.87 -8.36 -14.30
CA GLU A 164 24.23 -8.89 -14.44
C GLU A 164 24.83 -8.16 -15.62
N ASP A 165 25.89 -7.38 -15.37
CA ASP A 165 26.69 -6.73 -16.40
C ASP A 165 27.62 -7.76 -17.07
#